data_a7f6987add814ec4a297f8467eb54288
#
_entry.id   a7f6987add814ec4a297f8467eb54288
#
_cell.length_a   1.000
_cell.length_b   1.000
_cell.length_c   1.000
_cell.angle_alpha   90.00
_cell.angle_beta   90.00
_cell.angle_gamma   90.00
#
_symmetry.space_group_name_H-M   'P 1'
#
loop_
_entity.id
_entity.type
_entity.pdbx_description
1 polymer ?
#
loop_
_entity_poly.entity_id
_entity_poly.type
_entity_poly.pdbx_seq_one_letter_code
_entity_poly.pdbx_strand_id
1 'polypeptide(L)'
;MLLVALEYDAQGIAHDVQMSYLLRTGGQMLALTLLMVAVAVAVGFIASRVSAAIGRDLRRDVFRTVVGYSNAEIEKFSTASLITRTTNDIQQVQFVCVILLRMVAYAPILGIGGIMHVASGNTGLEWIIFVAVAALLALIAVLMNVAMPKFKQMQVLVDRLNLVSREILTGIMPTRAICSE
;
A
#
# COMPACT_ATOMS: atom_id res chain seq x y z
N MET A 1 -31.95 15.98 28.44
CA MET A 1 -32.25 14.97 27.42
C MET A 1 -33.47 14.10 27.80
N LEU A 2 -33.51 13.46 28.99
CA LEU A 2 -34.64 12.63 29.44
C LEU A 2 -35.97 13.38 29.55
N LEU A 3 -35.97 14.60 30.09
CA LEU A 3 -37.20 15.42 30.25
C LEU A 3 -37.81 15.84 28.91
N VAL A 4 -36.96 16.15 27.91
CA VAL A 4 -37.41 16.50 26.55
C VAL A 4 -38.02 15.28 25.84
N ALA A 5 -37.44 14.10 26.06
CA ALA A 5 -37.96 12.84 25.48
C ALA A 5 -39.33 12.49 26.07
N LEU A 6 -39.55 12.71 27.40
CA LEU A 6 -40.83 12.48 28.07
C LEU A 6 -41.91 13.47 27.62
N GLU A 7 -41.55 14.71 27.31
CA GLU A 7 -42.46 15.75 26.86
C GLU A 7 -42.93 15.50 25.42
N TYR A 8 -42.04 15.00 24.52
CA TYR A 8 -42.40 14.57 23.18
C TYR A 8 -43.27 13.30 23.17
N ASP A 9 -42.99 12.35 24.07
CA ASP A 9 -43.82 11.13 24.23
C ASP A 9 -45.24 11.47 24.73
N ALA A 10 -45.39 12.45 25.63
CA ALA A 10 -46.68 12.92 26.13
C ALA A 10 -47.51 13.62 25.06
N GLN A 11 -46.90 14.21 24.03
CA GLN A 11 -47.58 14.89 22.92
C GLN A 11 -47.93 13.97 21.74
N GLY A 12 -47.50 12.70 21.76
CA GLY A 12 -47.75 11.74 20.67
C GLY A 12 -46.98 12.02 19.36
N ILE A 13 -46.09 13.02 19.36
CA ILE A 13 -45.34 13.50 18.19
C ILE A 13 -43.94 12.83 18.13
N ALA A 14 -43.56 12.14 19.22
CA ALA A 14 -42.25 11.57 19.40
C ALA A 14 -41.86 10.62 18.24
N HIS A 15 -42.82 9.86 17.73
CA HIS A 15 -42.56 8.84 16.69
C HIS A 15 -42.30 9.46 15.31
N ASP A 16 -43.05 10.48 14.93
CA ASP A 16 -42.90 11.16 13.64
C ASP A 16 -41.65 12.02 13.57
N VAL A 17 -41.31 12.70 14.66
CA VAL A 17 -40.07 13.52 14.75
C VAL A 17 -38.83 12.62 14.73
N GLN A 18 -38.85 11.51 15.48
CA GLN A 18 -37.75 10.54 15.50
C GLN A 18 -37.58 9.87 14.12
N MET A 19 -38.69 9.50 13.48
CA MET A 19 -38.64 8.87 12.17
C MET A 19 -38.12 9.83 11.10
N SER A 20 -38.57 11.07 11.10
CA SER A 20 -38.10 12.12 10.20
C SER A 20 -36.61 12.41 10.40
N TYR A 21 -36.14 12.50 11.65
CA TYR A 21 -34.73 12.68 11.97
C TYR A 21 -33.89 11.49 11.53
N LEU A 22 -34.33 10.26 11.80
CA LEU A 22 -33.67 9.02 11.38
C LEU A 22 -33.54 8.92 9.84
N LEU A 23 -34.63 9.19 9.12
CA LEU A 23 -34.62 9.18 7.67
C LEU A 23 -33.71 10.24 7.08
N ARG A 24 -33.71 11.46 7.65
CA ARG A 24 -32.84 12.54 7.18
C ARG A 24 -31.38 12.24 7.45
N THR A 25 -31.04 11.81 8.66
CA THR A 25 -29.65 11.47 9.05
C THR A 25 -29.17 10.23 8.30
N GLY A 26 -30.02 9.21 8.19
CA GLY A 26 -29.74 8.01 7.40
C GLY A 26 -29.51 8.33 5.91
N GLY A 27 -30.35 9.22 5.35
CA GLY A 27 -30.18 9.69 3.97
C GLY A 27 -28.86 10.45 3.76
N GLN A 28 -28.48 11.31 4.70
CA GLN A 28 -27.19 12.00 4.66
C GLN A 28 -26.01 11.03 4.75
N MET A 29 -26.07 10.05 5.66
CA MET A 29 -25.05 9.01 5.75
C MET A 29 -24.93 8.18 4.47
N LEU A 30 -26.06 7.79 3.86
CA LEU A 30 -26.06 7.10 2.57
C LEU A 30 -25.45 7.96 1.45
N ALA A 31 -25.81 9.23 1.36
CA ALA A 31 -25.27 10.14 0.37
C ALA A 31 -23.74 10.30 0.52
N LEU A 32 -23.26 10.49 1.75
CA LEU A 32 -21.83 10.56 2.04
C LEU A 32 -21.09 9.26 1.70
N THR A 33 -21.68 8.12 2.02
CA THR A 33 -21.10 6.81 1.70
C THR A 33 -21.00 6.60 0.19
N LEU A 34 -22.06 6.94 -0.56
CA LEU A 34 -22.05 6.87 -2.02
C LEU A 34 -21.01 7.79 -2.64
N LEU A 35 -20.86 9.00 -2.09
CA LEU A 35 -19.80 9.93 -2.51
C LEU A 35 -18.40 9.34 -2.26
N MET A 36 -18.17 8.76 -1.09
CA MET A 36 -16.91 8.09 -0.76
C MET A 36 -16.62 6.93 -1.72
N VAL A 37 -17.61 6.11 -2.04
CA VAL A 37 -17.45 5.01 -3.00
C VAL A 37 -17.10 5.55 -4.40
N ALA A 38 -17.78 6.61 -4.85
CA ALA A 38 -17.47 7.22 -6.14
C ALA A 38 -16.03 7.74 -6.21
N VAL A 39 -15.58 8.42 -5.17
CA VAL A 39 -14.18 8.90 -5.06
C VAL A 39 -13.20 7.74 -5.04
N ALA A 40 -13.49 6.68 -4.27
CA ALA A 40 -12.64 5.50 -4.18
C ALA A 40 -12.48 4.79 -5.53
N VAL A 41 -13.57 4.65 -6.28
CA VAL A 41 -13.56 4.09 -7.63
C VAL A 41 -12.76 4.98 -8.58
N ALA A 42 -12.95 6.29 -8.55
CA ALA A 42 -12.21 7.23 -9.38
C ALA A 42 -10.68 7.17 -9.11
N VAL A 43 -10.28 7.18 -7.84
CA VAL A 43 -8.86 7.03 -7.44
C VAL A 43 -8.29 5.68 -7.91
N GLY A 44 -9.04 4.59 -7.72
CA GLY A 44 -8.63 3.26 -8.18
C GLY A 44 -8.47 3.18 -9.70
N PHE A 45 -9.40 3.78 -10.44
CA PHE A 45 -9.35 3.85 -11.90
C PHE A 45 -8.14 4.64 -12.42
N ILE A 46 -7.91 5.83 -11.86
CA ILE A 46 -6.77 6.68 -12.24
C ILE A 46 -5.44 5.98 -11.91
N ALA A 47 -5.31 5.42 -10.69
CA ALA A 47 -4.11 4.69 -10.28
C ALA A 47 -3.81 3.50 -11.19
N SER A 48 -4.82 2.71 -11.54
CA SER A 48 -4.68 1.57 -12.47
C SER A 48 -4.27 2.02 -13.86
N ARG A 49 -4.87 3.09 -14.38
CA ARG A 49 -4.58 3.61 -15.71
C ARG A 49 -3.16 4.17 -15.82
N VAL A 50 -2.73 4.94 -14.83
CA VAL A 50 -1.35 5.47 -14.76
C VAL A 50 -0.34 4.34 -14.64
N SER A 51 -0.59 3.38 -13.77
CA SER A 51 0.30 2.24 -13.59
C SER A 51 0.40 1.35 -14.83
N ALA A 52 -0.71 1.14 -15.54
CA ALA A 52 -0.71 0.43 -16.83
C ALA A 52 0.10 1.18 -17.90
N ALA A 53 0.02 2.52 -17.92
CA ALA A 53 0.83 3.34 -18.83
C ALA A 53 2.33 3.20 -18.51
N ILE A 54 2.72 3.27 -17.23
CA ILE A 54 4.10 3.05 -16.78
C ILE A 54 4.59 1.66 -17.21
N GLY A 55 3.79 0.61 -16.97
CA GLY A 55 4.15 -0.77 -17.35
C GLY A 55 4.32 -0.93 -18.86
N ARG A 56 3.47 -0.28 -19.66
CA ARG A 56 3.60 -0.27 -21.13
C ARG A 56 4.89 0.42 -21.57
N ASP A 57 5.18 1.59 -21.01
CA ASP A 57 6.34 2.37 -21.39
C ASP A 57 7.64 1.67 -20.98
N LEU A 58 7.69 1.10 -19.78
CA LEU A 58 8.81 0.25 -19.34
C LEU A 58 9.06 -0.95 -20.27
N ARG A 59 8.00 -1.68 -20.64
CA ARG A 59 8.14 -2.81 -21.59
C ARG A 59 8.70 -2.36 -22.92
N ARG A 60 8.22 -1.24 -23.44
CA ARG A 60 8.72 -0.68 -24.70
C ARG A 60 10.19 -0.32 -24.62
N ASP A 61 10.59 0.34 -23.53
CA ASP A 61 11.96 0.83 -23.36
C ASP A 61 12.93 -0.34 -23.13
N VAL A 62 12.56 -1.31 -22.30
CA VAL A 62 13.34 -2.55 -22.11
C VAL A 62 13.46 -3.32 -23.43
N PHE A 63 12.37 -3.47 -24.16
CA PHE A 63 12.40 -4.16 -25.47
C PHE A 63 13.32 -3.47 -26.47
N ARG A 64 13.23 -2.15 -26.60
CA ARG A 64 14.12 -1.35 -27.46
C ARG A 64 15.59 -1.51 -27.07
N THR A 65 15.86 -1.50 -25.77
CA THR A 65 17.23 -1.67 -25.26
C THR A 65 17.78 -3.05 -25.59
N VAL A 66 16.98 -4.11 -25.35
CA VAL A 66 17.39 -5.49 -25.61
C VAL A 66 17.61 -5.76 -27.11
N VAL A 67 16.73 -5.22 -27.96
CA VAL A 67 16.89 -5.34 -29.42
C VAL A 67 18.11 -4.59 -29.94
N GLY A 68 18.55 -3.54 -29.25
CA GLY A 68 19.77 -2.77 -29.57
C GLY A 68 21.07 -3.41 -29.07
N TYR A 69 21.02 -4.51 -28.31
CA TYR A 69 22.22 -5.18 -27.81
C TYR A 69 22.99 -5.91 -28.93
N SER A 70 24.31 -5.85 -28.85
CA SER A 70 25.20 -6.66 -29.66
C SER A 70 25.18 -8.12 -29.19
N ASN A 71 25.60 -9.06 -30.06
CA ASN A 71 25.67 -10.50 -29.69
C ASN A 71 26.54 -10.74 -28.43
N ALA A 72 27.63 -9.98 -28.28
CA ALA A 72 28.50 -10.07 -27.11
C ALA A 72 27.86 -9.56 -25.80
N GLU A 73 26.88 -8.69 -25.90
CA GLU A 73 26.09 -8.21 -24.75
C GLU A 73 24.99 -9.19 -24.39
N ILE A 74 24.33 -9.79 -25.39
CA ILE A 74 23.29 -10.80 -25.17
C ILE A 74 23.87 -12.07 -24.50
N GLU A 75 25.09 -12.45 -24.83
CA GLU A 75 25.77 -13.62 -24.20
C GLU A 75 26.05 -13.41 -22.69
N LYS A 76 26.16 -12.16 -22.23
CA LYS A 76 26.33 -11.84 -20.80
C LYS A 76 25.05 -12.03 -19.97
N PHE A 77 23.90 -12.03 -20.61
CA PHE A 77 22.61 -12.22 -19.98
C PHE A 77 22.00 -13.55 -20.42
N SER A 78 21.49 -14.34 -19.48
CA SER A 78 20.71 -15.51 -19.86
C SER A 78 19.37 -15.07 -20.45
N THR A 79 18.92 -15.73 -21.51
CA THR A 79 17.61 -15.48 -22.14
C THR A 79 16.47 -15.56 -21.12
N ALA A 80 16.55 -16.53 -20.20
CA ALA A 80 15.59 -16.68 -19.12
C ALA A 80 15.52 -15.43 -18.21
N SER A 81 16.67 -14.82 -17.86
CA SER A 81 16.73 -13.60 -17.07
C SER A 81 16.09 -12.40 -17.80
N LEU A 82 16.33 -12.28 -19.11
CA LEU A 82 15.74 -11.20 -19.92
C LEU A 82 14.21 -11.35 -20.01
N ILE A 83 13.71 -12.56 -20.17
CA ILE A 83 12.27 -12.84 -20.17
C ILE A 83 11.65 -12.50 -18.83
N THR A 84 12.26 -12.91 -17.72
CA THR A 84 11.75 -12.61 -16.37
C THR A 84 11.69 -11.11 -16.10
N ARG A 85 12.72 -10.36 -16.49
CA ARG A 85 12.75 -8.89 -16.33
C ARG A 85 11.70 -8.18 -17.17
N THR A 86 11.49 -8.62 -18.41
CA THR A 86 10.50 -8.02 -19.32
C THR A 86 9.05 -8.34 -18.95
N THR A 87 8.81 -9.43 -18.22
CA THR A 87 7.46 -9.89 -17.86
C THR A 87 7.17 -9.66 -16.37
N ASN A 88 7.82 -10.45 -15.52
CA ASN A 88 7.50 -10.50 -14.09
C ASN A 88 7.93 -9.24 -13.32
N ASP A 89 9.15 -8.74 -13.54
CA ASP A 89 9.66 -7.59 -12.80
C ASP A 89 8.86 -6.32 -13.14
N ILE A 90 8.53 -6.12 -14.42
CA ILE A 90 7.69 -4.99 -14.85
C ILE A 90 6.28 -5.10 -14.26
N GLN A 91 5.72 -6.31 -14.19
CA GLN A 91 4.41 -6.53 -13.57
C GLN A 91 4.44 -6.22 -12.07
N GLN A 92 5.53 -6.56 -11.39
CA GLN A 92 5.73 -6.25 -9.98
C GLN A 92 5.87 -4.74 -9.74
N VAL A 93 6.64 -4.03 -10.56
CA VAL A 93 6.73 -2.57 -10.54
C VAL A 93 5.35 -1.94 -10.77
N GLN A 94 4.60 -2.42 -11.76
CA GLN A 94 3.25 -1.95 -12.04
C GLN A 94 2.32 -2.13 -10.82
N PHE A 95 2.37 -3.27 -10.15
CA PHE A 95 1.58 -3.54 -8.96
C PHE A 95 1.94 -2.60 -7.80
N VAL A 96 3.24 -2.41 -7.55
CA VAL A 96 3.71 -1.46 -6.52
C VAL A 96 3.28 -0.03 -6.83
N CYS A 97 3.34 0.38 -8.10
CA CYS A 97 2.88 1.71 -8.53
C CYS A 97 1.37 1.92 -8.25
N VAL A 98 0.51 0.92 -8.48
CA VAL A 98 -0.93 1.02 -8.14
C VAL A 98 -1.11 1.27 -6.64
N ILE A 99 -0.41 0.51 -5.81
CA ILE A 99 -0.51 0.62 -4.35
C ILE A 99 -0.02 2.01 -3.88
N LEU A 100 1.15 2.44 -4.35
CA LEU A 100 1.73 3.73 -3.98
C LEU A 100 0.84 4.90 -4.39
N LEU A 101 0.34 4.92 -5.63
CA LEU A 101 -0.56 5.97 -6.11
C LEU A 101 -1.85 6.02 -5.30
N ARG A 102 -2.39 4.86 -4.93
CA ARG A 102 -3.56 4.78 -4.07
C ARG A 102 -3.27 5.32 -2.67
N MET A 103 -2.14 4.93 -2.06
CA MET A 103 -1.74 5.44 -0.75
C MET A 103 -1.52 6.96 -0.74
N VAL A 104 -0.83 7.48 -1.75
CA VAL A 104 -0.59 8.93 -1.91
C VAL A 104 -1.90 9.70 -2.09
N ALA A 105 -2.90 9.13 -2.74
CA ALA A 105 -4.21 9.76 -2.89
C ALA A 105 -5.04 9.71 -1.59
N TYR A 106 -5.02 8.60 -0.86
CA TYR A 106 -5.81 8.45 0.36
C TYR A 106 -5.24 9.18 1.56
N ALA A 107 -3.92 9.22 1.72
CA ALA A 107 -3.27 9.81 2.89
C ALA A 107 -3.63 11.29 3.12
N PRO A 108 -3.60 12.19 2.11
CA PRO A 108 -4.03 13.57 2.29
C PRO A 108 -5.53 13.71 2.62
N ILE A 109 -6.38 12.91 1.98
CA ILE A 109 -7.83 12.97 2.20
C ILE A 109 -8.16 12.60 3.64
N LEU A 110 -7.61 11.49 4.14
CA LEU A 110 -7.81 11.05 5.51
C LEU A 110 -7.15 12.00 6.52
N GLY A 111 -5.95 12.50 6.22
CA GLY A 111 -5.23 13.42 7.09
C GLY A 111 -5.96 14.75 7.26
N ILE A 112 -6.32 15.39 6.15
CA ILE A 112 -7.06 16.67 6.18
C ILE A 112 -8.45 16.48 6.78
N GLY A 113 -9.18 15.44 6.36
CA GLY A 113 -10.50 15.13 6.91
C GLY A 113 -10.47 14.86 8.41
N GLY A 114 -9.48 14.11 8.90
CA GLY A 114 -9.28 13.86 10.32
C GLY A 114 -8.97 15.14 11.10
N ILE A 115 -8.07 15.99 10.62
CA ILE A 115 -7.73 17.27 11.24
C ILE A 115 -8.95 18.19 11.29
N MET A 116 -9.69 18.32 10.20
CA MET A 116 -10.90 19.15 10.16
C MET A 116 -11.97 18.65 11.12
N HIS A 117 -12.15 17.33 11.21
CA HIS A 117 -13.13 16.74 12.12
C HIS A 117 -12.78 16.98 13.60
N VAL A 118 -11.50 16.85 13.95
CA VAL A 118 -10.99 17.12 15.30
C VAL A 118 -11.10 18.61 15.64
N ALA A 119 -10.73 19.50 14.73
CA ALA A 119 -10.81 20.94 14.93
C ALA A 119 -12.26 21.46 15.06
N SER A 120 -13.22 20.75 14.47
CA SER A 120 -14.66 21.09 14.57
C SER A 120 -15.32 20.58 15.86
N GLY A 121 -14.68 19.65 16.52
CA GLY A 121 -15.25 18.90 17.66
C GLY A 121 -14.99 19.55 19.00
N ASN A 122 -15.18 20.76 19.25
CA ASN A 122 -15.13 21.59 20.49
C ASN A 122 -15.21 20.82 21.85
N THR A 123 -14.59 19.65 21.95
CA THR A 123 -14.70 18.69 23.06
C THR A 123 -13.58 18.83 24.09
N GLY A 124 -12.56 19.68 23.84
CA GLY A 124 -11.39 19.80 24.71
C GLY A 124 -10.48 18.57 24.79
N LEU A 125 -10.80 17.53 24.03
CA LEU A 125 -10.06 16.26 23.97
C LEU A 125 -9.05 16.19 22.81
N GLU A 126 -8.90 17.28 22.09
CA GLU A 126 -8.04 17.41 20.89
C GLU A 126 -6.57 17.07 21.19
N TRP A 127 -6.09 17.44 22.38
CA TRP A 127 -4.73 17.16 22.82
C TRP A 127 -4.42 15.65 22.93
N ILE A 128 -5.43 14.82 23.28
CA ILE A 128 -5.27 13.37 23.38
C ILE A 128 -4.94 12.77 22.00
N ILE A 129 -5.61 13.27 20.96
CA ILE A 129 -5.36 12.82 19.57
C ILE A 129 -3.96 13.26 19.13
N PHE A 130 -3.54 14.47 19.47
CA PHE A 130 -2.18 14.94 19.19
C PHE A 130 -1.13 14.07 19.88
N VAL A 131 -1.31 13.74 21.15
CA VAL A 131 -0.41 12.86 21.90
C VAL A 131 -0.39 11.47 21.30
N ALA A 132 -1.53 10.90 20.93
CA ALA A 132 -1.62 9.58 20.31
C ALA A 132 -0.90 9.53 18.95
N VAL A 133 -1.07 10.55 18.12
CA VAL A 133 -0.38 10.65 16.82
C VAL A 133 1.12 10.82 17.01
N ALA A 134 1.54 11.69 17.95
CA ALA A 134 2.95 11.87 18.27
C ALA A 134 3.61 10.57 18.79
N ALA A 135 2.92 9.84 19.66
CA ALA A 135 3.39 8.55 20.15
C ALA A 135 3.50 7.51 19.03
N LEU A 136 2.54 7.47 18.10
CA LEU A 136 2.58 6.59 16.95
C LEU A 136 3.76 6.92 16.03
N LEU A 137 3.99 8.19 15.73
CA LEU A 137 5.11 8.63 14.90
C LEU A 137 6.46 8.32 15.56
N ALA A 138 6.57 8.53 16.88
CA ALA A 138 7.76 8.15 17.64
C ALA A 138 8.01 6.64 17.60
N LEU A 139 6.97 5.84 17.75
CA LEU A 139 7.05 4.37 17.65
C LEU A 139 7.53 3.93 16.26
N ILE A 140 6.97 4.52 15.20
CA ILE A 140 7.39 4.23 13.82
C ILE A 140 8.85 4.62 13.60
N ALA A 141 9.27 5.79 14.08
CA ALA A 141 10.65 6.25 13.97
C ALA A 141 11.62 5.29 14.69
N VAL A 142 11.28 4.85 15.89
CA VAL A 142 12.08 3.86 16.64
C VAL A 142 12.14 2.52 15.90
N LEU A 143 11.00 2.03 15.41
CA LEU A 143 10.94 0.79 14.63
C LEU A 143 11.80 0.88 13.37
N MET A 144 11.73 1.98 12.62
CA MET A 144 12.55 2.17 11.42
C MET A 144 14.05 2.19 11.75
N ASN A 145 14.46 2.90 12.81
CA ASN A 145 15.85 2.96 13.21
C ASN A 145 16.42 1.62 13.72
N VAL A 146 15.58 0.79 14.35
CA VAL A 146 16.00 -0.52 14.89
C VAL A 146 15.85 -1.63 13.83
N ALA A 147 14.76 -1.63 13.06
CA ALA A 147 14.46 -2.70 12.11
C ALA A 147 15.31 -2.60 10.83
N MET A 148 15.53 -1.41 10.29
CA MET A 148 16.28 -1.21 9.03
C MET A 148 17.70 -1.76 9.07
N PRO A 149 18.53 -1.51 10.10
CA PRO A 149 19.87 -2.11 10.17
C PRO A 149 19.82 -3.64 10.31
N LYS A 150 18.82 -4.19 11.02
CA LYS A 150 18.65 -5.63 11.14
C LYS A 150 18.23 -6.29 9.82
N PHE A 151 17.36 -5.64 9.04
CA PHE A 151 17.02 -6.09 7.69
C PHE A 151 18.23 -6.13 6.76
N LYS A 152 19.10 -5.11 6.81
CA LYS A 152 20.35 -5.11 6.04
C LYS A 152 21.28 -6.26 6.46
N GLN A 153 21.43 -6.52 7.75
CA GLN A 153 22.21 -7.65 8.24
C GLN A 153 21.64 -8.99 7.79
N MET A 154 20.30 -9.13 7.80
CA MET A 154 19.64 -10.34 7.33
C MET A 154 19.85 -10.57 5.83
N GLN A 155 19.80 -9.52 4.99
CA GLN A 155 20.13 -9.63 3.57
C GLN A 155 21.56 -10.12 3.35
N VAL A 156 22.55 -9.57 4.06
CA VAL A 156 23.95 -10.03 3.97
C VAL A 156 24.10 -11.49 4.38
N LEU A 157 23.36 -11.94 5.39
CA LEU A 157 23.36 -13.34 5.83
C LEU A 157 22.73 -14.27 4.79
N VAL A 158 21.61 -13.85 4.19
CA VAL A 158 20.95 -14.59 3.09
C VAL A 158 21.87 -14.69 1.87
N ASP A 159 22.56 -13.60 1.50
CA ASP A 159 23.52 -13.61 0.41
C ASP A 159 24.68 -14.57 0.67
N ARG A 160 25.21 -14.60 1.89
CA ARG A 160 26.23 -15.59 2.32
C ARG A 160 25.71 -17.02 2.24
N LEU A 161 24.49 -17.25 2.69
CA LEU A 161 23.85 -18.57 2.62
C LEU A 161 23.71 -19.05 1.17
N ASN A 162 23.29 -18.17 0.27
CA ASN A 162 23.19 -18.45 -1.16
C ASN A 162 24.55 -18.74 -1.77
N LEU A 163 25.60 -18.01 -1.36
CA LEU A 163 26.96 -18.22 -1.84
C LEU A 163 27.50 -19.60 -1.42
N VAL A 164 27.36 -19.95 -0.13
CA VAL A 164 27.77 -21.26 0.41
C VAL A 164 26.96 -22.40 -0.22
N SER A 165 25.64 -22.22 -0.39
CA SER A 165 24.79 -23.21 -1.07
C SER A 165 25.22 -23.46 -2.51
N ARG A 166 25.58 -22.41 -3.23
CA ARG A 166 26.09 -22.49 -4.59
C ARG A 166 27.46 -23.18 -4.63
N GLU A 167 28.33 -22.90 -3.69
CA GLU A 167 29.66 -23.50 -3.56
C GLU A 167 29.56 -25.01 -3.27
N ILE A 168 28.65 -25.42 -2.37
CA ILE A 168 28.36 -26.83 -2.11
C ILE A 168 27.84 -27.52 -3.35
N LEU A 169 26.85 -26.93 -4.07
CA LEU A 169 26.28 -27.52 -5.26
C LEU A 169 27.32 -27.63 -6.39
N THR A 170 28.23 -26.68 -6.54
CA THR A 170 29.30 -26.73 -7.54
C THR A 170 30.40 -27.67 -7.11
N GLY A 171 30.69 -27.84 -5.84
CA GLY A 171 31.71 -28.72 -5.28
C GLY A 171 31.33 -30.21 -5.26
N ILE A 172 30.02 -30.54 -5.27
CA ILE A 172 29.55 -31.93 -5.30
C ILE A 172 29.84 -32.62 -6.64
N MET A 173 29.86 -31.88 -7.74
CA MET A 173 30.14 -32.45 -9.05
C MET A 173 31.58 -33.06 -9.18
N PRO A 174 32.67 -32.33 -8.80
CA PRO A 174 34.02 -32.90 -8.85
C PRO A 174 34.24 -34.01 -7.81
N THR A 175 33.62 -33.92 -6.61
CA THR A 175 33.75 -34.97 -5.58
C THR A 175 33.10 -36.31 -6.03
N ARG A 176 31.98 -36.27 -6.70
CA ARG A 176 31.36 -37.46 -7.29
C ARG A 176 32.22 -38.08 -8.42
N ALA A 177 32.93 -37.28 -9.17
CA ALA A 177 33.82 -37.77 -10.23
C ALA A 177 35.09 -38.43 -9.66
N ILE A 178 35.54 -38.03 -8.46
CA ILE A 178 36.76 -38.59 -7.83
C ILE A 178 36.43 -39.76 -6.91
N CYS A 179 35.24 -39.86 -6.32
CA CYS A 179 34.83 -40.95 -5.43
C CYS A 179 33.98 -42.04 -6.12
N SER A 180 34.04 -42.15 -7.46
CA SER A 180 33.39 -43.20 -8.21
C SER A 180 34.37 -44.37 -8.45
N GLU A 181 34.77 -45.03 -7.37
CA GLU A 181 35.23 -46.42 -7.35
C GLU A 181 34.36 -47.21 -6.41
#